data_453c4c0847288db8d2eede79ccb0c0ba
#
_entry.id   453c4c0847288db8d2eede79ccb0c0ba
#
_cell.length_a   1.000
_cell.length_b   1.000
_cell.length_c   1.000
_cell.angle_alpha   90.00
_cell.angle_beta   90.00
_cell.angle_gamma   90.00
#
_symmetry.space_group_name_H-M   'P 1'
#
loop_
_entity.id
_entity.type
_entity.pdbx_description
1 polymer ?
#
loop_
_entity_poly.entity_id
_entity_poly.type
_entity_poly.pdbx_seq_one_letter_code
_entity_poly.pdbx_strand_id
1 'polypeptide(L)'
;MKKVRKTCAFTGHRPKKLPWGYNETDVRCVAMKVALERQIRSLVQEGVTDFLSGMAEGIDLLAAEIVLNLRAEYPCIKLHCILPYKGQETEWSAASQARYHAILAQADSIIYVSRIFRKNCMLERNHFLAAHSDVLLAVYNGEYRGGTAATIRYAQKLGHSVIILDPTK
;
A
#
# COMPACT_ATOMS: atom_id res chain seq x y z
N MET A 1 14.76 27.45 0.85
CA MET A 1 14.90 25.99 0.71
C MET A 1 13.66 25.41 0.05
N LYS A 2 13.82 24.70 -1.05
CA LYS A 2 12.73 23.94 -1.64
C LYS A 2 12.31 22.83 -0.67
N LYS A 3 11.04 22.81 -0.28
CA LYS A 3 10.48 21.72 0.52
C LYS A 3 10.56 20.44 -0.32
N VAL A 4 11.38 19.49 0.11
CA VAL A 4 11.51 18.21 -0.60
C VAL A 4 10.19 17.44 -0.40
N ARG A 5 9.52 17.13 -1.49
CA ARG A 5 8.34 16.27 -1.47
C ARG A 5 8.77 14.88 -1.04
N LYS A 6 8.16 14.35 0.02
CA LYS A 6 8.41 12.98 0.47
C LYS A 6 7.24 12.10 0.08
N THR A 7 7.56 10.94 -0.45
CA THR A 7 6.60 9.94 -0.92
C THR A 7 6.77 8.64 -0.14
N CYS A 8 5.66 8.09 0.34
CA CYS A 8 5.60 6.79 0.99
C CYS A 8 4.83 5.81 0.11
N ALA A 9 5.40 4.63 -0.15
CA ALA A 9 4.68 3.54 -0.78
C ALA A 9 4.34 2.47 0.26
N PHE A 10 3.23 1.77 0.02
CA PHE A 10 2.82 0.64 0.86
C PHE A 10 3.16 -0.68 0.19
N THR A 11 3.45 -1.68 1.00
CA THR A 11 3.46 -3.08 0.59
C THR A 11 3.01 -3.94 1.77
N GLY A 12 2.45 -5.08 1.49
CA GLY A 12 1.99 -5.97 2.56
C GLY A 12 1.30 -7.20 2.02
N HIS A 13 1.06 -8.12 2.93
CA HIS A 13 0.46 -9.40 2.59
C HIS A 13 -0.99 -9.27 2.12
N ARG A 14 -1.38 -10.17 1.22
CA ARG A 14 -2.78 -10.40 0.85
C ARG A 14 -3.48 -11.18 1.94
N PRO A 15 -4.83 -11.21 1.96
CA PRO A 15 -5.58 -11.85 3.04
C PRO A 15 -5.17 -13.27 3.34
N LYS A 16 -4.79 -14.05 2.33
CA LYS A 16 -4.35 -15.45 2.48
C LYS A 16 -3.19 -15.61 3.46
N LYS A 17 -2.32 -14.61 3.57
CA LYS A 17 -1.12 -14.63 4.44
C LYS A 17 -1.28 -13.81 5.70
N LEU A 18 -2.43 -13.17 5.90
CA LEU A 18 -2.70 -12.40 7.11
C LEU A 18 -3.36 -13.30 8.17
N PRO A 19 -3.02 -13.13 9.47
CA PRO A 19 -3.62 -13.96 10.54
C PRO A 19 -5.13 -13.90 10.58
N TRP A 20 -5.73 -12.78 10.18
CA TRP A 20 -7.19 -12.56 10.20
C TRP A 20 -7.87 -12.87 8.86
N GLY A 21 -7.10 -13.18 7.80
CA GLY A 21 -7.68 -13.42 6.47
C GLY A 21 -8.51 -12.24 5.99
N TYR A 22 -9.78 -12.48 5.67
CA TYR A 22 -10.74 -11.44 5.26
C TYR A 22 -11.54 -10.85 6.42
N ASN A 23 -11.37 -11.37 7.65
CA ASN A 23 -12.15 -10.92 8.81
C ASN A 23 -11.53 -9.68 9.45
N GLU A 24 -11.91 -8.51 8.99
CA GLU A 24 -11.38 -7.24 9.50
C GLU A 24 -11.93 -6.83 10.87
N THR A 25 -12.89 -7.59 11.42
CA THR A 25 -13.37 -7.40 12.80
C THR A 25 -12.50 -8.15 13.81
N ASP A 26 -11.60 -9.02 13.35
CA ASP A 26 -10.62 -9.69 14.20
C ASP A 26 -9.77 -8.64 14.92
N VAL A 27 -9.55 -8.84 16.23
CA VAL A 27 -8.79 -7.89 17.06
C VAL A 27 -7.39 -7.62 16.53
N ARG A 28 -6.78 -8.59 15.86
CA ARG A 28 -5.45 -8.45 15.26
C ARG A 28 -5.48 -7.50 14.07
N CYS A 29 -6.54 -7.54 13.27
CA CYS A 29 -6.72 -6.60 12.16
C CYS A 29 -6.98 -5.19 12.69
N VAL A 30 -7.83 -5.06 13.67
CA VAL A 30 -8.12 -3.76 14.32
C VAL A 30 -6.83 -3.15 14.88
N ALA A 31 -6.01 -3.95 15.55
CA ALA A 31 -4.71 -3.51 16.06
C ALA A 31 -3.76 -3.07 14.94
N MET A 32 -3.74 -3.80 13.82
CA MET A 32 -2.91 -3.45 12.68
C MET A 32 -3.36 -2.14 12.03
N LYS A 33 -4.67 -1.91 11.91
CA LYS A 33 -5.21 -0.64 11.39
C LYS A 33 -4.75 0.53 12.27
N VAL A 34 -4.78 0.38 13.58
CA VAL A 34 -4.29 1.40 14.53
C VAL A 34 -2.80 1.65 14.33
N ALA A 35 -2.00 0.59 14.21
CA ALA A 35 -0.56 0.70 13.99
C ALA A 35 -0.23 1.37 12.65
N LEU A 36 -0.94 1.02 11.58
CA LEU A 36 -0.79 1.65 10.26
C LEU A 36 -1.13 3.13 10.31
N GLU A 37 -2.28 3.48 10.90
CA GLU A 37 -2.68 4.88 11.01
C GLU A 37 -1.67 5.69 11.79
N ARG A 38 -1.14 5.15 12.89
CA ARG A 38 -0.11 5.82 13.69
C ARG A 38 1.16 6.09 12.87
N GLN A 39 1.61 5.12 12.10
CA GLN A 39 2.78 5.28 11.23
C GLN A 39 2.52 6.31 10.12
N ILE A 40 1.35 6.26 9.49
CA ILE A 40 1.00 7.21 8.44
C ILE A 40 0.95 8.64 9.01
N ARG A 41 0.33 8.84 10.18
CA ARG A 41 0.30 10.15 10.85
C ARG A 41 1.71 10.65 11.15
N SER A 42 2.58 9.80 11.65
CA SER A 42 3.98 10.14 11.93
C SER A 42 4.70 10.59 10.66
N LEU A 43 4.51 9.87 9.56
CA LEU A 43 5.10 10.22 8.26
C LEU A 43 4.58 11.57 7.75
N VAL A 44 3.28 11.83 7.87
CA VAL A 44 2.70 13.13 7.49
C VAL A 44 3.34 14.25 8.30
N GLN A 45 3.52 14.06 9.59
CA GLN A 45 4.17 15.04 10.46
C GLN A 45 5.63 15.26 10.09
N GLU A 46 6.31 14.28 9.54
CA GLU A 46 7.68 14.38 9.01
C GLU A 46 7.76 15.02 7.63
N GLY A 47 6.63 15.28 6.99
CA GLY A 47 6.54 15.97 5.70
C GLY A 47 6.18 15.09 4.51
N VAL A 48 5.77 13.84 4.71
CA VAL A 48 5.26 13.00 3.63
C VAL A 48 3.92 13.55 3.15
N THR A 49 3.80 13.76 1.85
CA THR A 49 2.59 14.32 1.23
C THR A 49 1.94 13.37 0.23
N ASP A 50 2.68 12.44 -0.33
CA ASP A 50 2.19 11.56 -1.38
C ASP A 50 2.30 10.10 -0.94
N PHE A 51 1.21 9.35 -1.08
CA PHE A 51 1.14 7.93 -0.71
C PHE A 51 0.78 7.09 -1.92
N LEU A 52 1.53 6.02 -2.13
CA LEU A 52 1.34 5.12 -3.27
C LEU A 52 0.83 3.76 -2.79
N SER A 53 -0.27 3.29 -3.37
CA SER A 53 -0.81 1.96 -3.11
C SER A 53 -0.92 1.16 -4.39
N GLY A 54 -0.49 -0.10 -4.34
CA GLY A 54 -0.66 -1.04 -5.46
C GLY A 54 -2.05 -1.62 -5.56
N MET A 55 -2.90 -1.35 -4.58
CA MET A 55 -4.32 -1.71 -4.59
C MET A 55 -4.60 -3.20 -4.69
N ALA A 56 -3.69 -4.07 -4.22
CA ALA A 56 -3.99 -5.47 -4.03
C ALA A 56 -4.89 -5.67 -2.81
N GLU A 57 -5.65 -6.76 -2.78
CA GLU A 57 -6.42 -7.11 -1.58
C GLU A 57 -5.52 -7.20 -0.36
N GLY A 58 -6.07 -6.89 0.81
CA GLY A 58 -5.35 -6.94 2.07
C GLY A 58 -4.77 -5.59 2.45
N ILE A 59 -3.50 -5.55 2.76
CA ILE A 59 -2.84 -4.36 3.32
C ILE A 59 -2.91 -3.14 2.39
N ASP A 60 -2.75 -3.34 1.10
CA ASP A 60 -2.79 -2.23 0.15
C ASP A 60 -4.10 -1.45 0.20
N LEU A 61 -5.23 -2.16 0.26
CA LEU A 61 -6.56 -1.53 0.36
C LEU A 61 -6.76 -0.88 1.72
N LEU A 62 -6.34 -1.55 2.81
CA LEU A 62 -6.43 -1.01 4.16
C LEU A 62 -5.67 0.32 4.28
N ALA A 63 -4.43 0.33 3.82
CA ALA A 63 -3.58 1.52 3.88
C ALA A 63 -4.15 2.66 3.02
N ALA A 64 -4.64 2.35 1.83
CA ALA A 64 -5.27 3.33 0.95
C ALA A 64 -6.48 4.00 1.62
N GLU A 65 -7.34 3.22 2.26
CA GLU A 65 -8.51 3.75 2.97
C GLU A 65 -8.11 4.63 4.15
N ILE A 66 -7.06 4.28 4.88
CA ILE A 66 -6.55 5.09 5.98
C ILE A 66 -6.09 6.46 5.44
N VAL A 67 -5.35 6.49 4.34
CA VAL A 67 -4.92 7.74 3.72
C VAL A 67 -6.12 8.60 3.33
N LEU A 68 -7.13 8.00 2.68
CA LEU A 68 -8.34 8.72 2.28
C LEU A 68 -9.06 9.33 3.49
N ASN A 69 -9.18 8.59 4.59
CA ASN A 69 -9.80 9.09 5.82
C ASN A 69 -8.99 10.24 6.44
N LEU A 70 -7.67 10.15 6.40
CA LEU A 70 -6.79 11.18 6.96
C LEU A 70 -6.77 12.47 6.16
N ARG A 71 -7.24 12.48 4.92
CA ARG A 71 -7.33 13.72 4.11
C ARG A 71 -8.25 14.76 4.73
N ALA A 72 -9.25 14.35 5.52
CA ALA A 72 -10.11 15.29 6.22
C ALA A 72 -9.33 16.11 7.24
N GLU A 73 -8.33 15.52 7.88
CA GLU A 73 -7.48 16.15 8.88
C GLU A 73 -6.22 16.77 8.26
N TYR A 74 -5.70 16.17 7.19
CA TYR A 74 -4.50 16.60 6.47
C TYR A 74 -4.82 16.82 4.98
N PRO A 75 -5.42 17.96 4.60
CA PRO A 75 -5.90 18.17 3.22
C PRO A 75 -4.80 18.16 2.15
N CYS A 76 -3.54 18.29 2.55
CA CYS A 76 -2.42 18.32 1.61
C CYS A 76 -1.94 16.94 1.17
N ILE A 77 -2.36 15.85 1.84
CA ILE A 77 -1.90 14.51 1.46
C ILE A 77 -2.69 13.97 0.25
N LYS A 78 -2.01 13.15 -0.54
CA LYS A 78 -2.56 12.59 -1.78
C LYS A 78 -2.38 11.09 -1.82
N LEU A 79 -3.36 10.40 -2.40
CA LEU A 79 -3.30 8.97 -2.67
C LEU A 79 -3.16 8.74 -4.17
N HIS A 80 -2.13 7.99 -4.54
CA HIS A 80 -1.89 7.56 -5.92
C HIS A 80 -2.01 6.04 -5.99
N CYS A 81 -2.87 5.57 -6.87
CA CYS A 81 -3.06 4.13 -7.08
C CYS A 81 -2.20 3.67 -8.25
N ILE A 82 -1.29 2.75 -7.98
CA ILE A 82 -0.33 2.22 -8.96
C ILE A 82 -0.75 0.80 -9.30
N LEU A 83 -1.40 0.63 -10.44
CA LEU A 83 -2.06 -0.62 -10.81
C LEU A 83 -1.18 -1.43 -11.77
N PRO A 84 -1.09 -2.77 -11.58
CA PRO A 84 -0.28 -3.61 -12.47
C PRO A 84 -0.87 -3.66 -13.88
N TYR A 85 -2.19 -3.74 -13.99
CA TYR A 85 -2.95 -3.72 -15.24
C TYR A 85 -4.41 -3.41 -14.92
N LYS A 86 -5.17 -3.03 -15.94
CA LYS A 86 -6.59 -2.78 -15.78
C LYS A 86 -7.33 -4.11 -15.62
N GLY A 87 -7.97 -4.31 -14.47
CA GLY A 87 -8.76 -5.51 -14.19
C GLY A 87 -8.14 -6.47 -13.19
N GLN A 88 -7.17 -6.06 -12.37
CA GLN A 88 -6.60 -6.95 -11.36
C GLN A 88 -7.65 -7.47 -10.37
N GLU A 89 -8.78 -6.76 -10.21
CA GLU A 89 -9.86 -7.08 -9.26
C GLU A 89 -10.91 -8.04 -9.82
N THR A 90 -10.82 -8.43 -11.08
CA THR A 90 -11.92 -9.18 -11.76
C THR A 90 -12.25 -10.53 -11.10
N GLU A 91 -11.25 -11.18 -10.50
CA GLU A 91 -11.44 -12.47 -9.83
C GLU A 91 -11.79 -12.34 -8.34
N TRP A 92 -11.87 -11.12 -7.82
CA TRP A 92 -12.17 -10.89 -6.40
C TRP A 92 -13.67 -11.00 -6.13
N SER A 93 -14.03 -11.12 -4.84
CA SER A 93 -15.43 -11.08 -4.42
C SER A 93 -16.08 -9.74 -4.81
N ALA A 94 -17.42 -9.75 -4.92
CA ALA A 94 -18.17 -8.52 -5.22
C ALA A 94 -17.89 -7.42 -4.17
N ALA A 95 -17.77 -7.79 -2.90
CA ALA A 95 -17.48 -6.84 -1.83
C ALA A 95 -16.09 -6.20 -2.00
N SER A 96 -15.07 -7.01 -2.30
CA SER A 96 -13.70 -6.52 -2.54
C SER A 96 -13.64 -5.63 -3.78
N GLN A 97 -14.34 -5.99 -4.86
CA GLN A 97 -14.42 -5.19 -6.07
C GLN A 97 -15.07 -3.82 -5.79
N ALA A 98 -16.17 -3.80 -5.06
CA ALA A 98 -16.85 -2.55 -4.70
C ALA A 98 -15.93 -1.63 -3.88
N ARG A 99 -15.21 -2.19 -2.92
CA ARG A 99 -14.23 -1.48 -2.09
C ARG A 99 -13.11 -0.87 -2.95
N TYR A 100 -12.57 -1.67 -3.84
CA TYR A 100 -11.53 -1.27 -4.79
C TYR A 100 -11.98 -0.08 -5.64
N HIS A 101 -13.14 -0.19 -6.26
CA HIS A 101 -13.68 0.90 -7.10
C HIS A 101 -14.01 2.16 -6.31
N ALA A 102 -14.48 2.02 -5.06
CA ALA A 102 -14.75 3.16 -4.19
C ALA A 102 -13.46 3.93 -3.86
N ILE A 103 -12.36 3.21 -3.63
CA ILE A 103 -11.05 3.83 -3.38
C ILE A 103 -10.55 4.54 -4.64
N LEU A 104 -10.61 3.88 -5.80
CA LEU A 104 -10.19 4.47 -7.08
C LEU A 104 -10.95 5.76 -7.39
N ALA A 105 -12.24 5.81 -7.09
CA ALA A 105 -13.08 6.99 -7.32
C ALA A 105 -12.62 8.21 -6.50
N GLN A 106 -11.94 7.99 -5.38
CA GLN A 106 -11.47 9.04 -4.48
C GLN A 106 -9.97 9.34 -4.61
N ALA A 107 -9.24 8.54 -5.37
CA ALA A 107 -7.79 8.69 -5.53
C ALA A 107 -7.45 9.98 -6.29
N ASP A 108 -6.31 10.56 -5.95
CA ASP A 108 -5.79 11.76 -6.63
C ASP A 108 -5.22 11.42 -8.00
N SER A 109 -4.67 10.22 -8.18
CA SER A 109 -4.24 9.74 -9.50
C SER A 109 -4.29 8.21 -9.57
N ILE A 110 -4.41 7.71 -10.81
CA ILE A 110 -4.38 6.29 -11.13
C ILE A 110 -3.37 6.10 -12.25
N ILE A 111 -2.38 5.25 -11.99
CA ILE A 111 -1.32 4.94 -12.94
C ILE A 111 -1.36 3.44 -13.24
N TYR A 112 -1.44 3.07 -14.51
CA TYR A 112 -1.33 1.67 -14.95
C TYR A 112 0.09 1.41 -15.42
N VAL A 113 0.76 0.44 -14.81
CA VAL A 113 2.09 0.00 -15.23
C VAL A 113 2.01 -0.70 -16.59
N SER A 114 0.93 -1.44 -16.81
CA SER A 114 0.59 -2.06 -18.10
C SER A 114 -0.90 -1.87 -18.38
N ARG A 115 -1.27 -1.73 -19.65
CA ARG A 115 -2.69 -1.63 -20.03
C ARG A 115 -3.39 -2.97 -19.95
N ILE A 116 -2.67 -4.05 -20.20
CA ILE A 116 -3.19 -5.42 -20.22
C ILE A 116 -2.37 -6.30 -19.31
N PHE A 117 -2.92 -7.46 -18.93
CA PHE A 117 -2.17 -8.44 -18.16
C PHE A 117 -0.91 -8.89 -18.93
N ARG A 118 0.24 -8.86 -18.23
CA ARG A 118 1.51 -9.43 -18.67
C ARG A 118 2.10 -10.22 -17.50
N LYS A 119 2.88 -11.23 -17.80
CA LYS A 119 3.47 -12.14 -16.81
C LYS A 119 4.18 -11.42 -15.64
N ASN A 120 4.89 -10.33 -15.93
CA ASN A 120 5.70 -9.62 -14.94
C ASN A 120 5.09 -8.29 -14.48
N CYS A 121 3.83 -7.98 -14.83
CA CYS A 121 3.25 -6.68 -14.51
C CYS A 121 3.13 -6.42 -13.00
N MET A 122 2.88 -7.46 -12.19
CA MET A 122 2.85 -7.33 -10.72
C MET A 122 4.23 -6.96 -10.18
N LEU A 123 5.28 -7.60 -10.66
CA LEU A 123 6.66 -7.30 -10.28
C LEU A 123 7.05 -5.90 -10.72
N GLU A 124 6.71 -5.51 -11.93
CA GLU A 124 6.97 -4.16 -12.46
C GLU A 124 6.26 -3.11 -11.59
N ARG A 125 5.00 -3.36 -11.18
CA ARG A 125 4.25 -2.48 -10.30
C ARG A 125 4.97 -2.35 -8.95
N ASN A 126 5.42 -3.45 -8.37
CA ASN A 126 6.15 -3.44 -7.10
C ASN A 126 7.47 -2.68 -7.20
N HIS A 127 8.19 -2.83 -8.31
CA HIS A 127 9.40 -2.05 -8.58
C HIS A 127 9.09 -0.55 -8.70
N PHE A 128 8.00 -0.20 -9.36
CA PHE A 128 7.55 1.19 -9.47
C PHE A 128 7.31 1.79 -8.09
N LEU A 129 6.59 1.09 -7.23
CA LEU A 129 6.30 1.54 -5.85
C LEU A 129 7.61 1.83 -5.09
N ALA A 130 8.54 0.90 -5.11
CA ALA A 130 9.81 1.06 -4.41
C ALA A 130 10.66 2.17 -5.02
N ALA A 131 10.74 2.26 -6.35
CA ALA A 131 11.59 3.24 -7.03
C ALA A 131 11.07 4.67 -6.88
N HIS A 132 9.76 4.87 -6.80
CA HIS A 132 9.14 6.20 -6.75
C HIS A 132 8.77 6.65 -5.34
N SER A 133 9.29 6.00 -4.31
CA SER A 133 9.05 6.36 -2.92
C SER A 133 10.36 6.63 -2.18
N ASP A 134 10.29 7.50 -1.18
CA ASP A 134 11.41 7.76 -0.28
C ASP A 134 11.40 6.78 0.90
N VAL A 135 10.21 6.34 1.29
CA VAL A 135 10.00 5.39 2.37
C VAL A 135 8.99 4.32 1.95
N LEU A 136 9.27 3.08 2.32
CA LEU A 136 8.37 1.96 2.13
C LEU A 136 7.81 1.54 3.48
N LEU A 137 6.48 1.59 3.63
CA LEU A 137 5.79 1.10 4.82
C LEU A 137 5.23 -0.28 4.52
N ALA A 138 5.79 -1.30 5.17
CA ALA A 138 5.52 -2.69 4.87
C ALA A 138 4.85 -3.39 6.06
N VAL A 139 3.79 -4.15 5.79
CA VAL A 139 3.23 -5.11 6.74
C VAL A 139 3.72 -6.49 6.32
N TYR A 140 4.64 -7.06 7.10
CA TYR A 140 5.45 -8.19 6.68
C TYR A 140 5.78 -9.10 7.85
N ASN A 141 5.61 -10.40 7.65
CA ASN A 141 5.78 -11.43 8.69
C ASN A 141 7.19 -12.06 8.75
N GLY A 142 8.12 -11.60 7.93
CA GLY A 142 9.47 -12.15 7.90
C GLY A 142 9.70 -13.26 6.87
N GLU A 143 8.67 -13.66 6.12
CA GLU A 143 8.80 -14.71 5.09
C GLU A 143 9.82 -14.32 4.01
N TYR A 144 10.77 -15.21 3.71
CA TYR A 144 11.80 -14.94 2.70
C TYR A 144 11.22 -14.78 1.28
N ARG A 145 10.18 -15.54 0.94
CA ARG A 145 9.57 -15.55 -0.39
C ARG A 145 8.32 -14.67 -0.45
N GLY A 146 7.93 -14.32 -1.66
CA GLY A 146 6.71 -13.58 -1.97
C GLY A 146 6.96 -12.14 -2.40
N GLY A 147 5.90 -11.52 -2.89
CA GLY A 147 5.96 -10.16 -3.44
C GLY A 147 6.35 -9.09 -2.43
N THR A 148 5.86 -9.22 -1.19
CA THR A 148 6.19 -8.26 -0.11
C THR A 148 7.68 -8.32 0.21
N ALA A 149 8.23 -9.51 0.40
CA ALA A 149 9.66 -9.69 0.66
C ALA A 149 10.52 -9.14 -0.49
N ALA A 150 10.12 -9.41 -1.73
CA ALA A 150 10.83 -8.93 -2.91
C ALA A 150 10.81 -7.40 -3.00
N THR A 151 9.68 -6.77 -2.71
CA THR A 151 9.54 -5.31 -2.73
C THR A 151 10.42 -4.66 -1.66
N ILE A 152 10.45 -5.25 -0.45
CA ILE A 152 11.31 -4.78 0.64
C ILE A 152 12.78 -4.85 0.24
N ARG A 153 13.23 -5.99 -0.27
CA ARG A 153 14.63 -6.15 -0.71
C ARG A 153 15.01 -5.16 -1.80
N TYR A 154 14.10 -4.92 -2.74
CA TYR A 154 14.35 -3.97 -3.81
C TYR A 154 14.49 -2.54 -3.29
N ALA A 155 13.61 -2.12 -2.37
CA ALA A 155 13.70 -0.81 -1.74
C ALA A 155 15.00 -0.63 -0.95
N GLN A 156 15.41 -1.67 -0.20
CA GLN A 156 16.68 -1.68 0.54
C GLN A 156 17.88 -1.56 -0.41
N LYS A 157 17.84 -2.27 -1.53
CA LYS A 157 18.90 -2.20 -2.55
C LYS A 157 19.03 -0.79 -3.15
N LEU A 158 17.91 -0.06 -3.25
CA LEU A 158 17.91 1.33 -3.71
C LEU A 158 18.33 2.33 -2.62
N GLY A 159 18.55 1.87 -1.39
CA GLY A 159 18.93 2.72 -0.27
C GLY A 159 17.77 3.49 0.36
N HIS A 160 16.53 3.08 0.09
CA HIS A 160 15.34 3.73 0.65
C HIS A 160 15.05 3.22 2.06
N SER A 161 14.45 4.08 2.89
CA SER A 161 14.01 3.70 4.24
C SER A 161 12.86 2.70 4.16
N VAL A 162 12.89 1.68 5.03
CA VAL A 162 11.81 0.69 5.13
C VAL A 162 11.34 0.62 6.58
N ILE A 163 10.03 0.77 6.78
CA ILE A 163 9.37 0.60 8.08
C ILE A 163 8.58 -0.70 8.00
N ILE A 164 8.82 -1.62 8.93
CA ILE A 164 8.15 -2.93 8.92
C ILE A 164 7.25 -3.04 10.15
N LEU A 165 5.98 -3.38 9.91
CA LEU A 165 5.02 -3.78 10.92
C LEU A 165 4.75 -5.27 10.76
N ASP A 166 4.93 -6.04 11.85
CA ASP A 166 4.72 -7.49 11.81
C ASP A 166 3.28 -7.82 12.19
N PRO A 167 2.49 -8.44 11.28
CA PRO A 167 1.08 -8.76 11.55
C PRO A 167 0.90 -9.92 12.53
N THR A 168 1.96 -10.62 12.90
CA THR A 168 1.93 -11.76 13.82
C THR A 168 2.25 -11.37 15.27
N LYS A 169 2.52 -10.10 15.53
CA LYS A 169 2.92 -9.62 16.87
C LYS A 169 1.93 -8.64 17.47
#